data_d6f3d615495ddfa1d9c9c4be4678b8b4
#
_entry.id   d6f3d615495ddfa1d9c9c4be4678b8b4
#
_cell.length_a   1.000
_cell.length_b   1.000
_cell.length_c   1.000
_cell.angle_alpha   90.00
_cell.angle_beta   90.00
_cell.angle_gamma   90.00
#
_symmetry.space_group_name_H-M   'P 1'
#
loop_
_entity.id
_entity.type
_entity.pdbx_description
1 polymer ?
#
loop_
_entity_poly.entity_id
_entity_poly.type
_entity_poly.pdbx_seq_one_letter_code
_entity_poly.pdbx_strand_id
1 'polypeptide(L)'
;TEEVVPVAKELELCINYLHMQQVRFGEALTFSIDVSDTLQSGGKLPVYSIQLLAENAIKHNTLTREQPLHIRISGEKGTGKITVSNNMQPKLSIEDGNGVGLSNLAERYRLLGKPGLEISRGQGEFSVTIKVLTDEHPDN
;
A
#
# COMPACT_ATOMS: atom_id res chain seq x y z
N THR A 1 11.29 1.16 -18.68
CA THR A 1 10.49 2.28 -18.23
C THR A 1 9.42 1.80 -17.26
N GLU A 2 9.27 2.52 -16.18
CA GLU A 2 8.30 2.13 -15.17
C GLU A 2 6.91 2.60 -15.58
N GLU A 3 5.95 1.68 -15.55
CA GLU A 3 4.57 2.03 -15.86
C GLU A 3 3.90 2.67 -14.66
N VAL A 4 3.24 3.81 -14.89
CA VAL A 4 2.48 4.48 -13.84
C VAL A 4 1.04 4.61 -14.28
N VAL A 5 0.14 4.59 -13.33
CA VAL A 5 -1.30 4.67 -13.59
C VAL A 5 -1.91 5.68 -12.64
N PRO A 6 -3.10 6.21 -12.97
CA PRO A 6 -3.77 7.10 -12.03
C PRO A 6 -4.02 6.44 -10.69
N VAL A 7 -3.97 7.23 -9.63
CA VAL A 7 -4.23 6.72 -8.29
C VAL A 7 -5.58 6.02 -8.23
N ALA A 8 -6.60 6.62 -8.87
CA ALA A 8 -7.93 6.00 -8.87
C ALA A 8 -7.91 4.59 -9.44
N LYS A 9 -7.13 4.38 -10.50
CA LYS A 9 -7.03 3.06 -11.11
C LYS A 9 -6.32 2.08 -10.21
N GLU A 10 -5.25 2.54 -9.56
CA GLU A 10 -4.51 1.67 -8.66
C GLU A 10 -5.37 1.29 -7.46
N LEU A 11 -6.18 2.21 -6.95
CA LEU A 11 -7.09 1.90 -5.87
C LEU A 11 -8.12 0.87 -6.30
N GLU A 12 -8.65 1.01 -7.50
CA GLU A 12 -9.61 0.03 -8.02
C GLU A 12 -9.00 -1.36 -8.07
N LEU A 13 -7.78 -1.45 -8.58
CA LEU A 13 -7.07 -2.73 -8.65
C LEU A 13 -6.89 -3.33 -7.26
N CYS A 14 -6.50 -2.50 -6.31
CA CYS A 14 -6.26 -2.97 -4.95
C CYS A 14 -7.55 -3.39 -4.27
N ILE A 15 -8.62 -2.62 -4.46
CA ILE A 15 -9.91 -2.96 -3.87
C ILE A 15 -10.41 -4.30 -4.41
N ASN A 16 -10.27 -4.51 -5.71
CA ASN A 16 -10.67 -5.79 -6.29
C ASN A 16 -9.86 -6.94 -5.70
N TYR A 17 -8.56 -6.72 -5.55
CA TYR A 17 -7.71 -7.72 -4.91
C TYR A 17 -8.16 -8.03 -3.48
N LEU A 18 -8.45 -6.98 -2.70
CA LEU A 18 -8.86 -7.16 -1.31
C LEU A 18 -10.20 -7.86 -1.20
N HIS A 19 -11.13 -7.53 -2.09
CA HIS A 19 -12.41 -8.25 -2.10
C HIS A 19 -12.22 -9.74 -2.36
N MET A 20 -11.32 -10.07 -3.28
CA MET A 20 -11.02 -11.48 -3.54
C MET A 20 -10.44 -12.16 -2.31
N GLN A 21 -9.58 -11.44 -1.60
CA GLN A 21 -9.00 -12.00 -0.39
C GLN A 21 -10.05 -12.16 0.71
N GLN A 22 -11.04 -11.27 0.76
CA GLN A 22 -12.13 -11.42 1.73
C GLN A 22 -12.98 -12.64 1.46
N VAL A 23 -13.09 -13.06 0.19
CA VAL A 23 -13.77 -14.33 -0.10
C VAL A 23 -13.06 -15.47 0.60
N ARG A 24 -11.73 -15.41 0.65
CA ARG A 24 -10.94 -16.46 1.28
C ARG A 24 -10.93 -16.36 2.79
N PHE A 25 -10.76 -15.16 3.33
CA PHE A 25 -10.54 -14.97 4.76
C PHE A 25 -11.78 -14.55 5.54
N GLY A 26 -12.82 -14.13 4.85
CA GLY A 26 -14.06 -13.71 5.51
C GLY A 26 -13.81 -12.58 6.48
N GLU A 27 -14.35 -12.72 7.68
CA GLU A 27 -14.28 -11.67 8.69
C GLU A 27 -12.88 -11.49 9.27
N ALA A 28 -11.94 -12.34 8.91
CA ALA A 28 -10.58 -12.20 9.38
C ALA A 28 -9.84 -11.05 8.68
N LEU A 29 -10.41 -10.52 7.61
CA LEU A 29 -9.77 -9.45 6.86
C LEU A 29 -10.77 -8.32 6.62
N THR A 30 -10.40 -7.12 7.07
CA THR A 30 -11.19 -5.92 6.80
C THR A 30 -10.26 -4.86 6.22
N PHE A 31 -10.84 -3.87 5.55
CA PHE A 31 -10.03 -2.78 5.04
C PHE A 31 -10.87 -1.51 4.91
N SER A 32 -10.18 -0.39 4.87
CA SER A 32 -10.83 0.90 4.65
C SER A 32 -9.98 1.75 3.73
N ILE A 33 -10.63 2.59 2.95
CA ILE A 33 -9.99 3.47 1.99
C ILE A 33 -10.40 4.90 2.31
N ASP A 34 -9.41 5.76 2.51
CA ASP A 34 -9.67 7.16 2.80
C ASP A 34 -8.64 8.01 2.05
N VAL A 35 -8.80 8.08 0.74
CA VAL A 35 -7.87 8.82 -0.12
C VAL A 35 -8.64 9.97 -0.75
N SER A 36 -8.08 11.18 -0.64
CA SER A 36 -8.76 12.37 -1.12
C SER A 36 -9.02 12.31 -2.62
N ASP A 37 -10.10 12.95 -3.03
CA ASP A 37 -10.45 13.00 -4.45
C ASP A 37 -9.36 13.68 -5.27
N THR A 38 -8.71 14.66 -4.69
CA THR A 38 -7.64 15.37 -5.38
C THR A 38 -6.49 14.43 -5.74
N LEU A 39 -6.09 13.58 -4.79
CA LEU A 39 -5.04 12.61 -5.06
C LEU A 39 -5.49 11.58 -6.08
N GLN A 40 -6.74 11.15 -6.00
CA GLN A 40 -7.22 10.12 -6.92
C GLN A 40 -7.25 10.60 -8.36
N SER A 41 -7.64 11.85 -8.58
CA SER A 41 -7.81 12.35 -9.94
C SER A 41 -6.55 12.96 -10.51
N GLY A 42 -5.69 13.53 -9.64
CA GLY A 42 -4.52 14.26 -10.13
C GLY A 42 -3.20 13.55 -9.94
N GLY A 43 -3.18 12.43 -9.26
CA GLY A 43 -1.93 11.75 -8.97
C GLY A 43 -1.79 10.43 -9.71
N LYS A 44 -0.57 9.93 -9.75
CA LYS A 44 -0.26 8.65 -10.37
C LYS A 44 0.64 7.84 -9.44
N LEU A 45 0.62 6.54 -9.62
CA LEU A 45 1.43 5.62 -8.84
C LEU A 45 2.01 4.58 -9.77
N PRO A 46 3.15 3.99 -9.40
CA PRO A 46 3.62 2.82 -10.12
C PRO A 46 2.54 1.74 -10.04
N VAL A 47 2.32 1.06 -11.15
CA VAL A 47 1.25 0.07 -11.23
C VAL A 47 1.47 -1.03 -10.19
N TYR A 48 0.39 -1.44 -9.54
CA TYR A 48 0.38 -2.49 -8.51
C TYR A 48 1.11 -2.09 -7.22
N SER A 49 1.47 -0.81 -7.04
CA SER A 49 2.20 -0.40 -5.84
C SER A 49 1.38 -0.58 -4.57
N ILE A 50 0.13 -0.11 -4.57
CA ILE A 50 -0.72 -0.23 -3.39
C ILE A 50 -1.09 -1.69 -3.17
N GLN A 51 -1.40 -2.41 -4.24
CA GLN A 51 -1.74 -3.83 -4.12
C GLN A 51 -0.59 -4.62 -3.52
N LEU A 52 0.64 -4.32 -3.92
CA LEU A 52 1.80 -4.99 -3.37
C LEU A 52 1.90 -4.78 -1.87
N LEU A 53 1.60 -3.56 -1.41
CA LEU A 53 1.65 -3.27 0.02
C LEU A 53 0.55 -4.02 0.77
N ALA A 54 -0.63 -4.14 0.17
CA ALA A 54 -1.72 -4.91 0.77
C ALA A 54 -1.36 -6.39 0.81
N GLU A 55 -0.77 -6.91 -0.26
CA GLU A 55 -0.33 -8.29 -0.29
C GLU A 55 0.70 -8.56 0.80
N ASN A 56 1.61 -7.62 0.98
CA ASN A 56 2.64 -7.74 1.99
C ASN A 56 2.02 -7.83 3.38
N ALA A 57 1.01 -7.01 3.65
CA ALA A 57 0.33 -7.04 4.94
C ALA A 57 -0.30 -8.40 5.21
N ILE A 58 -0.96 -8.97 4.21
CA ILE A 58 -1.60 -10.27 4.37
C ILE A 58 -0.57 -11.37 4.53
N LYS A 59 0.52 -11.28 3.78
CA LYS A 59 1.54 -12.33 3.81
C LYS A 59 2.24 -12.44 5.15
N HIS A 60 2.47 -11.31 5.82
CA HIS A 60 3.31 -11.29 7.01
C HIS A 60 2.55 -11.26 8.32
N ASN A 61 1.23 -11.34 8.29
CA ASN A 61 0.42 -11.30 9.50
C ASN A 61 -0.49 -12.50 9.59
N THR A 62 -0.83 -12.86 10.82
CA THR A 62 -1.88 -13.86 11.00
C THR A 62 -3.23 -13.16 10.85
N LEU A 63 -4.18 -13.90 10.33
CA LEU A 63 -5.55 -13.40 10.17
C LEU A 63 -6.48 -14.44 10.75
N THR A 64 -7.22 -14.08 11.78
CA THR A 64 -8.24 -14.95 12.32
C THR A 64 -9.49 -14.10 12.57
N ARG A 65 -10.60 -14.81 12.71
CA ARG A 65 -11.84 -14.13 13.01
C ARG A 65 -11.78 -13.41 14.36
N GLU A 66 -11.08 -14.02 15.31
CA GLU A 66 -10.93 -13.45 16.64
C GLU A 66 -9.93 -12.31 16.66
N GLN A 67 -8.98 -12.34 15.76
CA GLN A 67 -7.98 -11.29 15.65
C GLN A 67 -7.85 -10.90 14.18
N PRO A 68 -8.81 -10.13 13.68
CA PRO A 68 -8.79 -9.79 12.26
C PRO A 68 -7.66 -8.83 11.93
N LEU A 69 -7.20 -8.93 10.72
CA LEU A 69 -6.26 -7.98 10.17
C LEU A 69 -7.06 -6.86 9.51
N HIS A 70 -6.73 -5.63 9.84
CA HIS A 70 -7.35 -4.48 9.21
C HIS A 70 -6.30 -3.71 8.42
N ILE A 71 -6.56 -3.50 7.14
CA ILE A 71 -5.68 -2.75 6.26
C ILE A 71 -6.32 -1.40 5.97
N ARG A 72 -5.56 -0.34 6.17
CA ARG A 72 -6.06 1.00 5.95
C ARG A 72 -5.22 1.69 4.89
N ILE A 73 -5.89 2.23 3.88
CA ILE A 73 -5.22 2.97 2.82
C ILE A 73 -5.69 4.41 2.92
N SER A 74 -4.76 5.32 3.15
CA SER A 74 -5.12 6.71 3.40
C SER A 74 -4.22 7.65 2.63
N GLY A 75 -4.73 8.82 2.31
CA GLY A 75 -3.97 9.84 1.65
C GLY A 75 -4.72 11.15 1.69
N GLU A 76 -4.13 12.15 2.36
CA GLU A 76 -4.78 13.43 2.55
C GLU A 76 -4.41 14.40 1.45
N LYS A 77 -5.36 15.27 1.16
CA LYS A 77 -5.14 16.33 0.22
C LYS A 77 -3.92 17.17 0.64
N GLY A 78 -3.08 17.46 -0.31
CA GLY A 78 -1.92 18.31 -0.07
C GLY A 78 -0.68 17.60 0.40
N THR A 79 -0.78 16.33 0.78
CA THR A 79 0.39 15.62 1.27
C THR A 79 1.23 15.04 0.15
N GLY A 80 0.61 14.71 -0.97
CA GLY A 80 1.31 14.05 -2.06
C GLY A 80 1.75 12.65 -1.73
N LYS A 81 1.14 12.03 -0.72
CA LYS A 81 1.56 10.71 -0.25
C LYS A 81 0.36 9.85 0.06
N ILE A 82 0.57 8.54 -0.07
CA ILE A 82 -0.43 7.55 0.34
C ILE A 82 0.24 6.59 1.30
N THR A 83 -0.49 6.26 2.37
CA THR A 83 0.00 5.35 3.40
C THR A 83 -0.88 4.11 3.42
N VAL A 84 -0.25 2.94 3.46
CA VAL A 84 -0.94 1.68 3.68
C VAL A 84 -0.48 1.17 5.03
N SER A 85 -1.42 0.97 5.94
CA SER A 85 -1.08 0.55 7.29
C SER A 85 -1.93 -0.64 7.70
N ASN A 86 -1.44 -1.38 8.68
CA ASN A 86 -2.16 -2.50 9.24
C ASN A 86 -1.77 -2.70 10.69
N ASN A 87 -2.70 -3.29 11.46
CA ASN A 87 -2.36 -3.73 12.80
C ASN A 87 -1.40 -4.92 12.69
N MET A 88 -0.40 -4.94 13.57
CA MET A 88 0.66 -5.94 13.48
C MET A 88 0.28 -7.19 14.24
N GLN A 89 0.25 -8.30 13.54
CA GLN A 89 0.00 -9.62 14.08
C GLN A 89 0.99 -10.59 13.45
N PRO A 90 2.30 -10.38 13.68
CA PRO A 90 3.31 -11.11 12.91
C PRO A 90 3.17 -12.61 13.04
N LYS A 91 3.43 -13.31 11.98
CA LYS A 91 3.45 -14.76 12.02
C LYS A 91 4.60 -15.23 12.87
N LEU A 92 4.38 -16.31 13.59
CA LEU A 92 5.44 -16.89 14.42
C LEU A 92 6.56 -17.43 13.57
N SER A 93 6.20 -18.00 12.46
CA SER A 93 7.18 -18.58 11.54
C SER A 93 7.54 -17.50 10.55
N ILE A 94 8.79 -17.08 10.57
CA ILE A 94 9.23 -16.00 9.71
C ILE A 94 9.81 -16.59 8.45
N GLU A 95 9.23 -16.19 7.34
CA GLU A 95 9.71 -16.63 6.05
C GLU A 95 10.78 -15.70 5.55
N ASP A 96 11.72 -16.26 4.89
CA ASP A 96 12.68 -15.46 4.17
C ASP A 96 11.98 -14.75 3.03
N GLY A 97 12.60 -13.72 2.54
CA GLY A 97 11.99 -12.94 1.49
C GLY A 97 11.19 -11.78 2.02
N ASN A 98 11.16 -11.63 3.35
CA ASN A 98 10.60 -10.43 3.90
C ASN A 98 11.31 -9.25 3.31
N GLY A 99 10.54 -8.31 2.84
CA GLY A 99 11.12 -7.12 2.28
C GLY A 99 11.47 -7.21 0.82
N VAL A 100 11.37 -8.41 0.21
CA VAL A 100 11.64 -8.50 -1.22
C VAL A 100 10.70 -7.60 -2.00
N GLY A 101 9.41 -7.67 -1.69
CA GLY A 101 8.44 -6.81 -2.33
C GLY A 101 8.69 -5.35 -2.04
N LEU A 102 9.00 -5.02 -0.78
CA LEU A 102 9.27 -3.64 -0.43
C LEU A 102 10.55 -3.14 -1.08
N SER A 103 11.59 -3.99 -1.14
CA SER A 103 12.82 -3.63 -1.82
C SER A 103 12.58 -3.35 -3.28
N ASN A 104 11.78 -4.18 -3.92
CA ASN A 104 11.47 -4.00 -5.34
C ASN A 104 10.71 -2.70 -5.55
N LEU A 105 9.76 -2.40 -4.68
CA LEU A 105 9.01 -1.16 -4.80
C LEU A 105 9.91 0.05 -4.59
N ALA A 106 10.81 -0.03 -3.60
CA ALA A 106 11.76 1.05 -3.35
C ALA A 106 12.64 1.27 -4.58
N GLU A 107 13.06 0.19 -5.22
CA GLU A 107 13.88 0.29 -6.42
C GLU A 107 13.11 0.93 -7.57
N ARG A 108 11.83 0.60 -7.70
CA ARG A 108 11.01 1.23 -8.72
C ARG A 108 10.95 2.74 -8.53
N TYR A 109 10.82 3.19 -7.28
CA TYR A 109 10.80 4.62 -6.99
C TYR A 109 12.17 5.23 -7.28
N ARG A 110 13.25 4.54 -6.94
CA ARG A 110 14.57 5.04 -7.22
C ARG A 110 14.78 5.25 -8.71
N LEU A 111 14.29 4.34 -9.52
CA LEU A 111 14.40 4.46 -10.97
C LEU A 111 13.60 5.64 -11.52
N LEU A 112 12.60 6.07 -10.79
CA LEU A 112 11.82 7.25 -11.16
C LEU A 112 12.45 8.54 -10.64
N GLY A 113 13.58 8.44 -9.95
CA GLY A 113 14.24 9.62 -9.39
C GLY A 113 13.52 10.18 -8.18
N LYS A 114 12.77 9.35 -7.47
CA LYS A 114 11.98 9.78 -6.33
C LYS A 114 12.50 9.17 -5.04
N PRO A 115 12.13 9.76 -3.89
CA PRO A 115 12.54 9.20 -2.61
C PRO A 115 12.01 7.78 -2.45
N GLY A 116 12.69 7.02 -1.63
CA GLY A 116 12.23 5.69 -1.32
C GLY A 116 11.01 5.70 -0.43
N LEU A 117 10.67 4.52 0.07
CA LEU A 117 9.51 4.35 0.91
C LEU A 117 9.79 4.87 2.32
N GLU A 118 8.73 5.27 3.01
CA GLU A 118 8.81 5.59 4.42
C GLU A 118 8.12 4.46 5.17
N ILE A 119 8.88 3.74 5.98
CA ILE A 119 8.37 2.59 6.72
C ILE A 119 8.37 2.92 8.20
N SER A 120 7.25 2.65 8.85
CA SER A 120 7.10 2.94 10.27
C SER A 120 6.52 1.75 11.00
N ARG A 121 7.06 1.48 12.18
CA ARG A 121 6.56 0.44 13.09
C ARG A 121 6.45 1.02 14.48
N GLY A 122 5.33 0.75 15.11
CA GLY A 122 5.17 1.21 16.49
C GLY A 122 3.72 1.16 16.91
N GLN A 123 3.53 0.97 18.21
CA GLN A 123 2.19 0.97 18.80
C GLN A 123 1.27 -0.04 18.14
N GLY A 124 1.85 -1.19 17.78
CA GLY A 124 1.04 -2.25 17.21
C GLY A 124 0.65 -2.06 15.76
N GLU A 125 1.26 -1.10 15.07
CA GLU A 125 0.91 -0.80 13.70
C GLU A 125 2.14 -0.75 12.82
N PHE A 126 1.99 -1.26 11.61
CA PHE A 126 3.01 -1.18 10.56
C PHE A 126 2.46 -0.36 9.41
N SER A 127 3.24 0.57 8.92
CA SER A 127 2.78 1.39 7.79
C SER A 127 3.90 1.64 6.80
N VAL A 128 3.51 1.78 5.54
CA VAL A 128 4.41 2.15 4.47
C VAL A 128 3.79 3.32 3.74
N THR A 129 4.56 4.38 3.58
CA THR A 129 4.10 5.58 2.89
C THR A 129 4.87 5.72 1.59
N ILE A 130 4.14 5.97 0.50
CA ILE A 130 4.72 6.11 -0.81
C ILE A 130 4.32 7.45 -1.40
N LYS A 131 5.18 7.95 -2.29
CA LYS A 131 4.96 9.24 -2.93
C LYS A 131 4.00 9.10 -4.10
N VAL A 132 3.06 10.01 -4.17
CA VAL A 132 2.17 10.13 -5.32
C VAL A 132 2.89 10.97 -6.38
N LEU A 133 2.90 10.47 -7.59
CA LEU A 133 3.54 11.16 -8.71
C LEU A 133 2.50 12.04 -9.38
N THR A 134 2.97 13.15 -9.93
CA THR A 134 2.06 14.06 -10.65
C THR A 134 2.57 14.29 -12.04
N ASP A 135 1.69 14.78 -12.89
CA ASP A 135 2.06 15.14 -14.24
C ASP A 135 2.68 16.51 -14.34
N GLU A 136 2.78 17.19 -13.23
CA GLU A 136 3.36 18.51 -13.26
C GLU A 136 4.81 18.45 -13.65
N HIS A 137 5.22 19.43 -14.38
CA HIS A 137 6.59 19.49 -14.80
C HIS A 137 7.46 19.97 -13.67
N PRO A 138 8.60 19.36 -13.51
CA PRO A 138 9.47 19.74 -12.42
C PRO A 138 9.98 21.17 -12.53
N ASP A 139 9.97 21.71 -13.69
CA ASP A 139 10.42 23.07 -13.88
C ASP A 139 9.34 24.09 -13.59
N ASN A 140 8.21 23.64 -13.27
CA ASN A 140 7.12 24.53 -12.91
C ASN A 140 7.23 24.92 -11.47
#